data_f1222f764578cb33f2a00ea0ff674379
#
_entry.id   f1222f764578cb33f2a00ea0ff674379
#
_cell.length_a   1.000
_cell.length_b   1.000
_cell.length_c   1.000
_cell.angle_alpha   90.00
_cell.angle_beta   90.00
_cell.angle_gamma   90.00
#
_symmetry.space_group_name_H-M   'P 1'
#
loop_
_entity.id
_entity.type
_entity.pdbx_description
1 polymer ?
#
loop_
_entity_poly.entity_id
_entity_poly.type
_entity_poly.pdbx_seq_one_letter_code
_entity_poly.pdbx_strand_id
1 'polypeptide(L)'
;MDELFSINAAKTEFREAFNLGDVTRFLAIADPELVSFSDRQPSEFGKSGLDSLEIRLRVLFERFRANLVVIVYEIRIEGDVAYDYGLHSLTLTPKDGGQPIHRRDRYVDIWRRDRDGNWKLWLYMDNQDVADPFRPREIQSGQHQVTGAD
;
A
#
# COMPACT_ATOMS: atom_id res chain seq x y z
N MET A 1 -1.41 -21.17 13.72
CA MET A 1 -1.55 -19.70 13.72
C MET A 1 -2.62 -19.35 12.70
N ASP A 2 -3.52 -18.48 13.06
CA ASP A 2 -4.56 -18.02 12.13
C ASP A 2 -3.93 -17.35 10.92
N GLU A 3 -4.27 -17.82 9.72
CA GLU A 3 -3.73 -17.30 8.46
C GLU A 3 -4.10 -15.84 8.23
N LEU A 4 -5.30 -15.45 8.61
CA LEU A 4 -5.74 -14.06 8.56
C LEU A 4 -4.89 -13.17 9.47
N PHE A 5 -4.53 -13.66 10.65
CA PHE A 5 -3.63 -12.94 11.54
C PHE A 5 -2.24 -12.73 10.91
N SER A 6 -1.67 -13.76 10.29
CA SER A 6 -0.33 -13.65 9.72
C SER A 6 -0.27 -12.74 8.49
N ILE A 7 -1.28 -12.73 7.62
CA ILE A 7 -1.31 -11.78 6.52
C ILE A 7 -1.57 -10.34 6.99
N ASN A 8 -2.40 -10.15 8.00
CA ASN A 8 -2.60 -8.83 8.59
C ASN A 8 -1.33 -8.30 9.26
N ALA A 9 -0.53 -9.17 9.87
CA ALA A 9 0.78 -8.80 10.40
C ALA A 9 1.73 -8.32 9.30
N ALA A 10 1.78 -9.00 8.15
CA ALA A 10 2.58 -8.58 7.00
C ALA A 10 2.11 -7.23 6.44
N LYS A 11 0.81 -7.00 6.37
CA LYS A 11 0.24 -5.71 5.94
C LYS A 11 0.52 -4.58 6.92
N THR A 12 0.48 -4.86 8.20
CA THR A 12 0.85 -3.90 9.25
C THR A 12 2.32 -3.54 9.14
N GLU A 13 3.19 -4.51 8.95
CA GLU A 13 4.62 -4.30 8.75
C GLU A 13 4.91 -3.43 7.52
N PHE A 14 4.23 -3.69 6.41
CA PHE A 14 4.29 -2.87 5.20
C PHE A 14 3.98 -1.39 5.48
N ARG A 15 2.84 -1.13 6.12
CA ARG A 15 2.38 0.23 6.44
C ARG A 15 3.33 0.92 7.41
N GLU A 16 3.73 0.24 8.47
CA GLU A 16 4.63 0.82 9.49
C GLU A 16 6.00 1.15 8.93
N ALA A 17 6.60 0.23 8.18
CA ALA A 17 7.89 0.46 7.53
C ALA A 17 7.82 1.67 6.57
N PHE A 18 6.76 1.78 5.79
CA PHE A 18 6.53 2.93 4.92
C PHE A 18 6.41 4.23 5.72
N ASN A 19 5.59 4.26 6.76
CA ASN A 19 5.38 5.46 7.58
C ASN A 19 6.62 5.88 8.36
N LEU A 20 7.49 4.94 8.70
CA LEU A 20 8.79 5.24 9.32
C LEU A 20 9.86 5.66 8.30
N GLY A 21 9.61 5.46 7.00
CA GLY A 21 10.62 5.66 5.96
C GLY A 21 11.75 4.62 6.00
N ASP A 22 11.48 3.46 6.59
CA ASP A 22 12.44 2.35 6.68
C ASP A 22 12.39 1.51 5.40
N VAL A 23 13.16 1.91 4.42
CA VAL A 23 13.19 1.29 3.08
C VAL A 23 13.64 -0.15 3.14
N THR A 24 14.65 -0.47 3.93
CA THR A 24 15.17 -1.85 4.06
C THR A 24 14.09 -2.78 4.61
N ARG A 25 13.41 -2.35 5.67
CA ARG A 25 12.30 -3.07 6.29
C ARG A 25 11.11 -3.23 5.34
N PHE A 26 10.79 -2.16 4.58
CA PHE A 26 9.74 -2.18 3.57
C PHE A 26 10.03 -3.19 2.46
N LEU A 27 11.25 -3.18 1.89
CA LEU A 27 11.64 -4.10 0.82
C LEU A 27 11.72 -5.56 1.26
N ALA A 28 11.95 -5.82 2.56
CA ALA A 28 11.96 -7.19 3.10
C ALA A 28 10.59 -7.87 3.02
N ILE A 29 9.51 -7.11 2.88
CA ILE A 29 8.14 -7.64 2.73
C ILE A 29 7.85 -8.00 1.28
N ALA A 30 8.55 -7.41 0.33
CA ALA A 30 8.38 -7.68 -1.09
C ALA A 30 8.93 -9.06 -1.47
N ASP A 31 8.21 -9.74 -2.34
CA ASP A 31 8.73 -10.94 -3.00
C ASP A 31 9.89 -10.57 -3.94
N PRO A 32 10.94 -11.39 -4.03
CA PRO A 32 12.04 -11.14 -4.98
C PRO A 32 11.61 -11.02 -6.44
N GLU A 33 10.46 -11.57 -6.78
CA GLU A 33 9.85 -11.48 -8.11
C GLU A 33 8.67 -10.51 -8.16
N LEU A 34 8.68 -9.48 -7.32
CA LEU A 34 7.62 -8.47 -7.24
C LEU A 34 7.26 -7.93 -8.63
N VAL A 35 5.97 -7.83 -8.87
CA VAL A 35 5.38 -7.11 -10.00
C VAL A 35 4.73 -5.84 -9.47
N SER A 36 5.13 -4.69 -9.97
CA SER A 36 4.58 -3.39 -9.54
C SER A 36 4.00 -2.62 -10.72
N PHE A 37 2.72 -2.32 -10.62
CA PHE A 37 1.94 -1.51 -11.55
C PHE A 37 1.40 -0.28 -10.82
N SER A 38 2.30 0.59 -10.40
CA SER A 38 1.93 1.83 -9.71
C SER A 38 1.49 2.92 -10.65
N ASP A 39 0.51 3.70 -10.21
CA ASP A 39 -0.03 4.83 -10.97
C ASP A 39 1.07 5.80 -11.40
N ARG A 40 1.11 6.11 -12.69
CA ARG A 40 2.09 7.02 -13.31
C ARG A 40 3.55 6.60 -13.15
N GLN A 41 3.80 5.33 -12.88
CA GLN A 41 5.13 4.74 -12.84
C GLN A 41 5.27 3.69 -13.93
N PRO A 42 6.48 3.43 -14.42
CA PRO A 42 6.71 2.29 -15.30
C PRO A 42 6.33 0.98 -14.62
N SER A 43 5.89 0.01 -15.42
CA SER A 43 5.75 -1.36 -14.93
C SER A 43 7.12 -1.90 -14.54
N GLU A 44 7.20 -2.52 -13.37
CA GLU A 44 8.46 -3.00 -12.82
C GLU A 44 8.35 -4.47 -12.43
N PHE A 45 9.44 -5.22 -12.64
CA PHE A 45 9.47 -6.65 -12.47
C PHE A 45 10.75 -7.11 -11.77
N GLY A 46 10.60 -7.97 -10.76
CA GLY A 46 11.69 -8.67 -10.12
C GLY A 46 12.77 -7.78 -9.54
N LYS A 47 14.03 -8.23 -9.62
CA LYS A 47 15.16 -7.53 -8.99
C LYS A 47 15.34 -6.10 -9.52
N SER A 48 15.26 -5.90 -10.82
CA SER A 48 15.41 -4.55 -11.40
C SER A 48 14.29 -3.61 -10.95
N GLY A 49 13.07 -4.12 -10.80
CA GLY A 49 11.94 -3.37 -10.25
C GLY A 49 12.15 -3.01 -8.80
N LEU A 50 12.65 -3.94 -7.98
CA LEU A 50 12.99 -3.68 -6.58
C LEU A 50 14.10 -2.65 -6.43
N ASP A 51 15.14 -2.71 -7.26
CA ASP A 51 16.23 -1.74 -7.25
C ASP A 51 15.70 -0.33 -7.59
N SER A 52 14.84 -0.21 -8.59
CA SER A 52 14.18 1.05 -8.94
C SER A 52 13.27 1.57 -7.83
N LEU A 53 12.50 0.69 -7.21
CA LEU A 53 11.62 1.03 -6.09
C LEU A 53 12.42 1.54 -4.89
N GLU A 54 13.53 0.88 -4.57
CA GLU A 54 14.44 1.31 -3.50
C GLU A 54 14.92 2.74 -3.71
N ILE A 55 15.41 3.06 -4.91
CA ILE A 55 15.89 4.40 -5.23
C ILE A 55 14.77 5.43 -5.06
N ARG A 56 13.59 5.15 -5.58
CA ARG A 56 12.44 6.07 -5.46
C ARG A 56 12.00 6.29 -4.03
N LEU A 57 11.95 5.22 -3.23
CA LEU A 57 11.55 5.33 -1.82
C LEU A 57 12.57 6.12 -1.00
N ARG A 58 13.88 5.91 -1.23
CA ARG A 58 14.91 6.69 -0.54
C ARG A 58 14.80 8.16 -0.87
N VAL A 59 14.61 8.53 -2.14
CA VAL A 59 14.38 9.92 -2.55
C VAL A 59 13.11 10.51 -1.94
N LEU A 60 12.03 9.71 -1.90
CA LEU A 60 10.77 10.14 -1.30
C LEU A 60 10.94 10.47 0.19
N PHE A 61 11.52 9.56 0.96
CA PHE A 61 11.65 9.71 2.42
C PHE A 61 12.76 10.67 2.85
N GLU A 62 13.70 10.98 1.97
CA GLU A 62 14.63 12.08 2.19
C GLU A 62 13.90 13.43 2.22
N ARG A 63 12.88 13.60 1.40
CA ARG A 63 12.14 14.86 1.20
C ARG A 63 10.86 14.97 2.01
N PHE A 64 10.21 13.86 2.30
CA PHE A 64 8.87 13.83 2.90
C PHE A 64 8.79 12.89 4.10
N ARG A 65 7.93 13.26 5.04
CA ARG A 65 7.37 12.34 6.02
C ARG A 65 6.08 11.79 5.44
N ALA A 66 5.92 10.47 5.49
CA ALA A 66 4.74 9.79 4.97
C ALA A 66 3.78 9.41 6.09
N ASN A 67 2.50 9.56 5.83
CA ASN A 67 1.43 8.96 6.61
C ASN A 67 0.50 8.20 5.65
N LEU A 68 0.68 6.89 5.60
CA LEU A 68 -0.14 5.98 4.82
C LEU A 68 -1.18 5.35 5.73
N VAL A 69 -2.45 5.50 5.37
CA VAL A 69 -3.58 4.79 5.96
C VAL A 69 -4.13 3.82 4.93
N VAL A 70 -4.28 2.57 5.31
CA VAL A 70 -4.80 1.50 4.45
C VAL A 70 -6.19 1.12 4.91
N ILE A 71 -7.17 1.20 4.01
CA ILE A 71 -8.54 0.77 4.25
C ILE A 71 -8.77 -0.48 3.41
N VAL A 72 -8.82 -1.63 4.07
CA VAL A 72 -9.02 -2.92 3.41
C VAL A 72 -10.50 -3.19 3.25
N TYR A 73 -10.94 -3.45 2.02
CA TYR A 73 -12.33 -3.84 1.74
C TYR A 73 -12.52 -5.35 1.86
N GLU A 74 -11.59 -6.13 1.35
CA GLU A 74 -11.64 -7.59 1.39
C GLU A 74 -10.24 -8.18 1.38
N ILE A 75 -10.07 -9.27 2.14
CA ILE A 75 -8.91 -10.18 2.08
C ILE A 75 -9.44 -11.58 1.83
N ARG A 76 -8.85 -12.27 0.87
CA ARG A 76 -9.09 -13.70 0.63
C ARG A 76 -7.80 -14.48 0.56
N ILE A 77 -7.80 -15.65 1.19
CA ILE A 77 -6.65 -16.55 1.25
C ILE A 77 -7.04 -17.86 0.60
N GLU A 78 -6.25 -18.27 -0.38
CA GLU A 78 -6.41 -19.53 -1.12
C GLU A 78 -5.07 -20.29 -1.13
N GLY A 79 -4.87 -21.17 -0.15
CA GLY A 79 -3.60 -21.88 0.02
C GLY A 79 -2.44 -20.94 0.27
N ASP A 80 -1.43 -20.96 -0.61
CA ASP A 80 -0.22 -20.15 -0.49
C ASP A 80 -0.30 -18.79 -1.20
N VAL A 81 -1.48 -18.41 -1.69
CA VAL A 81 -1.75 -17.13 -2.34
C VAL A 81 -2.90 -16.43 -1.64
N ALA A 82 -2.80 -15.14 -1.51
CA ALA A 82 -3.87 -14.29 -1.01
C ALA A 82 -3.98 -13.04 -1.86
N TYR A 83 -5.16 -12.45 -1.87
CA TYR A 83 -5.35 -11.11 -2.42
C TYR A 83 -6.10 -10.23 -1.43
N ASP A 84 -5.85 -8.96 -1.52
CA ASP A 84 -6.68 -7.95 -0.89
C ASP A 84 -6.78 -6.71 -1.76
N TYR A 85 -7.83 -5.94 -1.55
CA TYR A 85 -8.04 -4.67 -2.21
C TYR A 85 -8.73 -3.67 -1.30
N GLY A 86 -8.55 -2.42 -1.61
CA GLY A 86 -9.12 -1.33 -0.83
C GLY A 86 -8.62 0.03 -1.28
N LEU A 87 -8.46 0.92 -0.32
CA LEU A 87 -8.00 2.28 -0.52
C LEU A 87 -6.71 2.56 0.27
N HIS A 88 -5.83 3.33 -0.34
CA HIS A 88 -4.73 4.01 0.32
C HIS A 88 -5.05 5.51 0.44
N SER A 89 -4.92 6.04 1.64
CA SER A 89 -4.91 7.48 1.88
C SER A 89 -3.50 7.87 2.30
N LEU A 90 -2.81 8.61 1.47
CA LEU A 90 -1.42 9.01 1.68
C LEU A 90 -1.32 10.51 1.89
N THR A 91 -0.67 10.91 2.98
CA THR A 91 -0.26 12.29 3.22
C THR A 91 1.27 12.35 3.23
N LEU A 92 1.82 13.17 2.34
CA LEU A 92 3.24 13.47 2.28
C LEU A 92 3.48 14.89 2.79
N THR A 93 4.17 15.00 3.91
CA THR A 93 4.51 16.30 4.50
C THR A 93 5.96 16.62 4.18
N PRO A 94 6.23 17.73 3.43
CA PRO A 94 7.58 18.14 3.14
C PRO A 94 8.39 18.41 4.41
N LYS A 95 9.60 17.88 4.49
CA LYS A 95 10.49 18.11 5.64
C LYS A 95 11.02 19.54 5.72
N ASP A 96 10.99 20.27 4.61
CA ASP A 96 11.38 21.69 4.52
C ASP A 96 10.27 22.67 4.92
N GLY A 97 9.09 22.18 5.33
CA GLY A 97 7.99 23.00 5.80
C GLY A 97 7.01 23.47 4.71
N GLY A 98 7.06 22.88 3.51
CA GLY A 98 6.08 23.15 2.45
C GLY A 98 4.69 22.57 2.75
N GLN A 99 3.77 22.79 1.82
CA GLN A 99 2.39 22.30 1.95
C GLN A 99 2.32 20.77 1.83
N PRO A 100 1.54 20.08 2.68
CA PRO A 100 1.30 18.65 2.55
C PRO A 100 0.64 18.29 1.22
N ILE A 101 1.01 17.13 0.69
CA ILE A 101 0.39 16.52 -0.49
C ILE A 101 -0.51 15.41 -0.01
N HIS A 102 -1.77 15.42 -0.43
CA HIS A 102 -2.75 14.37 -0.12
C HIS A 102 -3.07 13.60 -1.38
N ARG A 103 -3.05 12.27 -1.26
CA ARG A 103 -3.37 11.38 -2.35
C ARG A 103 -4.25 10.24 -1.85
N ARG A 104 -5.22 9.88 -2.68
CA ARG A 104 -6.08 8.73 -2.46
C ARG A 104 -6.02 7.81 -3.67
N ASP A 105 -5.62 6.57 -3.43
CA ASP A 105 -5.50 5.54 -4.44
C ASP A 105 -6.33 4.32 -4.07
N ARG A 106 -6.90 3.67 -5.05
CA ARG A 106 -7.43 2.32 -4.92
C ARG A 106 -6.33 1.33 -5.29
N TYR A 107 -6.28 0.19 -4.61
CA TYR A 107 -5.21 -0.78 -4.79
C TYR A 107 -5.71 -2.21 -4.85
N VAL A 108 -4.92 -3.06 -5.45
CA VAL A 108 -4.99 -4.53 -5.36
C VAL A 108 -3.60 -5.05 -5.01
N ASP A 109 -3.53 -5.88 -3.99
CA ASP A 109 -2.34 -6.60 -3.59
C ASP A 109 -2.54 -8.10 -3.79
N ILE A 110 -1.55 -8.78 -4.35
CA ILE A 110 -1.47 -10.24 -4.34
C ILE A 110 -0.25 -10.64 -3.52
N TRP A 111 -0.47 -11.51 -2.54
CA TRP A 111 0.53 -12.04 -1.64
C TRP A 111 0.76 -13.51 -1.93
N ARG A 112 1.98 -13.97 -1.71
CA ARG A 112 2.28 -15.40 -1.70
C ARG A 112 3.20 -15.75 -0.56
N ARG A 113 3.13 -17.02 -0.10
CA ARG A 113 4.05 -17.51 0.92
C ARG A 113 5.39 -17.84 0.30
N ASP A 114 6.44 -17.47 1.00
CA ASP A 114 7.79 -17.93 0.69
C ASP A 114 8.04 -19.35 1.26
N ARG A 115 9.25 -19.85 1.08
CA ARG A 115 9.64 -21.19 1.55
C ARG A 115 9.60 -21.34 3.07
N ASP A 116 9.72 -20.24 3.80
CA ASP A 116 9.67 -20.20 5.27
C ASP A 116 8.26 -19.97 5.80
N GLY A 117 7.26 -19.87 4.91
CA GLY A 117 5.86 -19.67 5.25
C GLY A 117 5.48 -18.22 5.49
N ASN A 118 6.35 -17.27 5.17
CA ASN A 118 6.07 -15.85 5.35
C ASN A 118 5.31 -15.28 4.14
N TRP A 119 4.32 -14.46 4.41
CA TRP A 119 3.62 -13.73 3.37
C TRP A 119 4.51 -12.63 2.78
N LYS A 120 4.66 -12.65 1.45
CA LYS A 120 5.41 -11.65 0.67
C LYS A 120 4.50 -11.00 -0.35
N LEU A 121 4.63 -9.69 -0.51
CA LEU A 121 3.90 -8.96 -1.54
C LEU A 121 4.47 -9.31 -2.91
N TRP A 122 3.68 -9.97 -3.72
CA TRP A 122 4.09 -10.46 -5.03
C TRP A 122 3.64 -9.57 -6.18
N LEU A 123 2.41 -9.07 -6.12
CA LEU A 123 1.91 -8.10 -7.10
C LEU A 123 1.27 -6.92 -6.38
N TYR A 124 1.61 -5.73 -6.80
CA TYR A 124 1.04 -4.48 -6.35
C TYR A 124 0.50 -3.70 -7.55
N MET A 125 -0.72 -3.25 -7.46
CA MET A 125 -1.34 -2.37 -8.44
C MET A 125 -2.10 -1.27 -7.73
N ASP A 126 -1.88 -0.04 -8.13
CA ASP A 126 -2.71 1.07 -7.68
C ASP A 126 -3.04 2.03 -8.82
N ASN A 127 -4.05 2.83 -8.61
CA ASN A 127 -4.38 4.00 -9.41
C ASN A 127 -5.19 5.00 -8.59
N GLN A 128 -5.17 6.24 -9.02
CA GLN A 128 -5.85 7.30 -8.31
C GLN A 128 -7.37 7.06 -8.26
N ASP A 129 -7.93 7.19 -7.06
CA ASP A 129 -9.37 7.18 -6.84
C ASP A 129 -9.90 8.61 -7.01
N VAL A 130 -10.49 8.87 -8.15
CA VAL A 130 -11.05 10.18 -8.48
C VAL A 130 -12.55 10.23 -8.21
N ALA A 131 -13.03 11.40 -7.81
CA ALA A 131 -14.44 11.62 -7.65
C ALA A 131 -15.19 11.45 -8.97
N ASP A 132 -16.32 10.75 -8.93
CA ASP A 132 -17.21 10.62 -10.08
C ASP A 132 -17.85 11.99 -10.39
N PRO A 133 -17.57 12.58 -11.56
CA PRO A 133 -18.13 13.88 -11.91
C PRO A 133 -19.66 13.87 -12.09
N PHE A 134 -20.24 12.67 -12.24
CA PHE A 134 -21.69 12.48 -12.44
C PHE A 134 -22.43 12.11 -11.16
N ARG A 135 -21.72 11.92 -10.02
CA ARG A 135 -22.34 11.65 -8.73
C ARG A 135 -22.47 12.92 -7.92
N PRO A 136 -23.66 13.21 -7.36
CA PRO A 136 -23.84 14.34 -6.46
C PRO A 136 -22.89 14.26 -5.25
N ARG A 137 -22.33 15.40 -4.84
CA ARG A 137 -21.39 15.49 -3.70
C ARG A 137 -21.97 14.98 -2.37
N GLU A 138 -23.28 15.02 -2.21
CA GLU A 138 -24.00 14.58 -1.01
C GLU A 138 -23.87 13.06 -0.76
N ILE A 139 -23.70 12.25 -1.81
CA ILE A 139 -23.51 10.80 -1.66
C ILE A 139 -22.07 10.48 -1.22
N GLN A 140 -21.10 11.35 -1.47
CA GLN A 140 -19.72 11.16 -1.07
C GLN A 140 -19.47 11.44 0.42
N SER A 141 -20.28 12.30 1.04
CA SER A 141 -20.18 12.61 2.47
C SER A 141 -20.80 11.54 3.38
N GLY A 142 -21.73 10.73 2.86
CA GLY A 142 -22.37 9.64 3.61
C GLY A 142 -21.49 8.39 3.84
N GLN A 143 -20.38 8.27 3.16
CA GLN A 143 -19.45 7.15 3.33
C GLN A 143 -18.42 7.35 4.47
N HIS A 144 -18.45 8.50 5.13
CA HIS A 144 -17.52 8.80 6.24
C HIS A 144 -18.14 8.63 7.64
N GLN A 145 -19.35 8.10 7.74
CA GLN A 145 -19.97 7.84 9.04
C GLN A 145 -20.30 6.37 9.23
N VAL A 146 -19.27 5.53 9.30
CA VAL A 146 -19.29 4.30 10.09
C VAL A 146 -18.00 4.27 10.90
N THR A 147 -17.87 5.19 11.80
CA THR A 147 -17.12 4.97 13.00
C THR A 147 -18.13 4.67 14.07
N GLY A 148 -18.17 3.39 14.41
CA GLY A 148 -19.02 2.85 15.40
C GLY A 148 -18.97 3.62 16.69
N ALA A 149 -20.00 3.59 17.35
CA ALA A 149 -20.06 3.57 18.79
C ALA A 149 -20.51 2.20 19.20
N ASP A 150 -19.94 1.76 20.29
CA ASP A 150 -20.24 0.71 21.25
C ASP A 150 -19.42 -0.56 21.07
#